data_2d268a3636bd582537ddbe4181a0359c
#
_entry.id   2d268a3636bd582537ddbe4181a0359c
#
_cell.length_a   1.000
_cell.length_b   1.000
_cell.length_c   1.000
_cell.angle_alpha   90.00
_cell.angle_beta   90.00
_cell.angle_gamma   90.00
#
_symmetry.space_group_name_H-M   'P 1'
#
loop_
_entity.id
_entity.type
_entity.pdbx_description
1 polymer ?
#
loop_
_entity_poly.entity_id
_entity_poly.type
_entity_poly.pdbx_seq_one_letter_code
_entity_poly.pdbx_strand_id
1 'polypeptide(L)'
;MPRHSEKRTLPYSPDQLFDLVADVKRYPEFLPWVAATRIRSDSETLMIADLAVGFKSLKETFTSRVTKQRPRKILVEYVEGPLKYLKNDWEFEPDGRGGTRLGFCVDFAFKSRVFEAIAGQMFDRALRRMIAAFEARAHVLYGDSSTGISSSSAQSAA
;
A
#
# COMPACT_ATOMS: atom_id res chain seq x y z
N MET A 1 3.09 -19.18 8.30
CA MET A 1 3.48 -17.79 8.16
C MET A 1 2.61 -17.09 7.15
N PRO A 2 1.99 -15.96 7.52
CA PRO A 2 1.09 -15.29 6.59
C PRO A 2 1.81 -14.80 5.36
N ARG A 3 1.26 -15.14 4.24
CA ARG A 3 1.75 -14.68 2.95
C ARG A 3 0.56 -14.50 2.02
N HIS A 4 0.53 -13.39 1.31
CA HIS A 4 -0.52 -13.12 0.36
C HIS A 4 0.06 -12.55 -0.92
N SER A 5 -0.45 -13.03 -2.04
CA SER A 5 -0.06 -12.55 -3.36
C SER A 5 -1.31 -12.33 -4.19
N GLU A 6 -1.38 -11.19 -4.87
CA GLU A 6 -2.58 -10.83 -5.61
C GLU A 6 -2.22 -10.01 -6.82
N LYS A 7 -3.02 -10.14 -7.89
CA LYS A 7 -2.93 -9.30 -9.07
C LYS A 7 -4.30 -8.73 -9.38
N ARG A 8 -4.35 -7.46 -9.76
CA ARG A 8 -5.59 -6.82 -10.21
C ARG A 8 -5.29 -5.77 -11.26
N THR A 9 -6.28 -5.54 -12.11
CA THR A 9 -6.21 -4.48 -13.11
C THR A 9 -7.01 -3.29 -12.64
N LEU A 10 -6.37 -2.12 -12.65
CA LEU A 10 -6.99 -0.88 -12.20
C LEU A 10 -6.92 0.16 -13.31
N PRO A 11 -7.91 1.08 -13.39
CA PRO A 11 -7.99 2.06 -14.48
C PRO A 11 -7.08 3.27 -14.30
N TYR A 12 -6.10 3.20 -13.41
CA TYR A 12 -5.17 4.30 -13.13
C TYR A 12 -3.81 3.97 -13.70
N SER A 13 -3.04 5.00 -14.10
CA SER A 13 -1.73 4.79 -14.70
C SER A 13 -0.72 4.25 -13.69
N PRO A 14 0.37 3.58 -14.15
CA PRO A 14 1.44 3.16 -13.24
C PRO A 14 2.02 4.31 -12.42
N ASP A 15 2.20 5.48 -13.01
CA ASP A 15 2.69 6.65 -12.30
C ASP A 15 1.76 7.06 -11.17
N GLN A 16 0.45 7.07 -11.43
CA GLN A 16 -0.54 7.44 -10.43
C GLN A 16 -0.53 6.47 -9.24
N LEU A 17 -0.54 5.17 -9.54
CA LEU A 17 -0.55 4.16 -8.48
C LEU A 17 0.78 4.11 -7.73
N PHE A 18 1.88 4.29 -8.45
CA PHE A 18 3.19 4.37 -7.82
C PHE A 18 3.23 5.52 -6.81
N ASP A 19 2.79 6.70 -7.22
CA ASP A 19 2.78 7.88 -6.35
C ASP A 19 1.92 7.66 -5.12
N LEU A 20 0.76 7.02 -5.29
CA LEU A 20 -0.14 6.74 -4.19
C LEU A 20 0.51 5.81 -3.16
N VAL A 21 1.15 4.73 -3.61
CA VAL A 21 1.77 3.76 -2.70
C VAL A 21 3.05 4.34 -2.09
N ALA A 22 3.79 5.15 -2.83
CA ALA A 22 5.02 5.76 -2.33
C ALA A 22 4.76 6.88 -1.32
N ASP A 23 3.55 7.43 -1.27
CA ASP A 23 3.22 8.54 -0.39
C ASP A 23 2.85 8.06 1.01
N VAL A 24 3.82 7.47 1.69
CA VAL A 24 3.64 6.87 3.02
C VAL A 24 3.20 7.90 4.05
N LYS A 25 3.61 9.15 3.88
CA LYS A 25 3.23 10.24 4.78
C LYS A 25 1.72 10.39 4.93
N ARG A 26 0.96 10.06 3.89
CA ARG A 26 -0.48 10.22 3.86
C ARG A 26 -1.26 8.97 4.23
N TYR A 27 -0.58 7.88 4.53
CA TYR A 27 -1.24 6.63 4.90
C TYR A 27 -2.24 6.79 6.05
N PRO A 28 -1.96 7.59 7.10
CA PRO A 28 -2.94 7.75 8.18
C PRO A 28 -4.28 8.35 7.74
N GLU A 29 -4.30 9.02 6.59
CA GLU A 29 -5.52 9.65 6.09
C GLU A 29 -6.53 8.65 5.57
N PHE A 30 -6.09 7.45 5.16
CA PHE A 30 -7.00 6.51 4.51
C PHE A 30 -6.82 5.04 4.89
N LEU A 31 -5.68 4.64 5.44
CA LEU A 31 -5.48 3.25 5.85
C LEU A 31 -5.97 3.04 7.27
N PRO A 32 -6.88 2.08 7.49
CA PRO A 32 -7.59 1.97 8.77
C PRO A 32 -6.71 1.62 9.98
N TRP A 33 -5.56 0.97 9.78
CA TRP A 33 -4.70 0.59 10.91
C TRP A 33 -3.50 1.47 11.10
N VAL A 34 -3.25 2.39 10.20
CA VAL A 34 -2.08 3.25 10.30
C VAL A 34 -2.50 4.51 11.04
N ALA A 35 -2.05 4.61 12.29
CA ALA A 35 -2.39 5.74 13.13
C ALA A 35 -1.51 6.95 12.84
N ALA A 36 -0.22 6.71 12.53
CA ALA A 36 0.73 7.78 12.27
C ALA A 36 1.90 7.24 11.46
N THR A 37 2.55 8.12 10.71
CA THR A 37 3.79 7.79 10.02
C THR A 37 4.80 8.89 10.26
N ARG A 38 6.08 8.51 10.26
CA ARG A 38 7.19 9.44 10.39
C ARG A 38 8.24 9.11 9.33
N ILE A 39 8.48 10.07 8.46
CA ILE A 39 9.47 9.88 7.40
C ILE A 39 10.82 10.35 7.95
N ARG A 40 11.76 9.41 8.10
CA ARG A 40 13.10 9.72 8.62
C ARG A 40 14.01 10.24 7.52
N SER A 41 13.89 9.66 6.34
CA SER A 41 14.65 10.13 5.16
C SER A 41 13.89 9.72 3.90
N ASP A 42 14.04 10.48 2.85
CA ASP A 42 13.34 10.22 1.61
C ASP A 42 14.16 10.77 0.43
N SER A 43 14.34 9.91 -0.57
CA SER A 43 14.94 10.28 -1.84
C SER A 43 14.11 9.65 -2.95
N GLU A 44 14.49 9.84 -4.20
CA GLU A 44 13.78 9.24 -5.33
C GLU A 44 13.77 7.71 -5.26
N THR A 45 14.83 7.12 -4.69
CA THR A 45 14.99 5.65 -4.73
C THR A 45 14.88 4.99 -3.38
N LEU A 46 14.94 5.74 -2.27
CA LEU A 46 14.97 5.13 -0.95
C LEU A 46 14.30 6.01 0.09
N MET A 47 13.43 5.39 0.88
CA MET A 47 12.78 6.04 2.02
C MET A 47 12.94 5.17 3.26
N ILE A 48 13.18 5.81 4.40
CA ILE A 48 13.12 5.15 5.70
C ILE A 48 11.96 5.78 6.46
N ALA A 49 11.02 4.95 6.89
CA ALA A 49 9.80 5.44 7.53
C ALA A 49 9.40 4.57 8.70
N ASP A 50 8.86 5.23 9.74
CA ASP A 50 8.25 4.57 10.87
C ASP A 50 6.73 4.57 10.67
N LEU A 51 6.09 3.43 10.93
CA LEU A 51 4.65 3.29 10.88
C LEU A 51 4.14 2.86 12.24
N ALA A 52 3.24 3.68 12.80
CA ALA A 52 2.52 3.32 14.02
C ALA A 52 1.22 2.66 13.58
N VAL A 53 1.07 1.39 13.92
CA VAL A 53 -0.10 0.61 13.51
C VAL A 53 -0.87 0.18 14.75
N GLY A 54 -2.19 0.12 14.61
CA GLY A 54 -3.05 -0.28 15.70
C GLY A 54 -4.20 -1.12 15.22
N PHE A 55 -4.53 -2.15 15.99
CA PHE A 55 -5.67 -2.99 15.72
C PHE A 55 -6.26 -3.44 17.06
N LYS A 56 -7.46 -2.94 17.36
CA LYS A 56 -8.09 -3.15 18.67
C LYS A 56 -7.16 -2.60 19.76
N SER A 57 -6.76 -3.43 20.72
CA SER A 57 -5.86 -3.00 21.79
C SER A 57 -4.38 -3.13 21.43
N LEU A 58 -4.07 -3.67 20.25
CA LEU A 58 -2.69 -3.84 19.82
C LEU A 58 -2.19 -2.57 19.13
N LYS A 59 -1.10 -2.02 19.64
CA LYS A 59 -0.47 -0.83 19.06
C LYS A 59 1.03 -1.07 19.00
N GLU A 60 1.59 -0.95 17.81
CA GLU A 60 3.02 -1.18 17.58
C GLU A 60 3.57 -0.20 16.59
N THR A 61 4.84 0.08 16.70
CA THR A 61 5.55 0.91 15.73
C THR A 61 6.69 0.09 15.13
N PHE A 62 6.81 0.15 13.82
CA PHE A 62 7.93 -0.50 13.16
C PHE A 62 8.55 0.43 12.12
N THR A 63 9.83 0.17 11.82
CA THR A 63 10.59 0.92 10.84
C THR A 63 10.74 0.09 9.59
N SER A 64 10.50 0.69 8.45
CA SER A 64 10.65 0.04 7.15
C SER A 64 11.57 0.82 6.23
N ARG A 65 12.20 0.08 5.33
CA ARG A 65 12.99 0.64 4.24
C ARG A 65 12.19 0.43 2.96
N VAL A 66 11.92 1.53 2.26
CA VAL A 66 11.13 1.52 1.05
C VAL A 66 12.06 1.81 -0.13
N THR A 67 12.29 0.82 -0.96
CA THR A 67 13.08 0.98 -2.18
C THR A 67 12.13 1.27 -3.33
N LYS A 68 12.42 2.32 -4.08
CA LYS A 68 11.52 2.83 -5.12
C LYS A 68 12.22 2.77 -6.48
N GLN A 69 11.58 2.14 -7.44
CA GLN A 69 12.02 2.12 -8.85
C GLN A 69 10.86 2.64 -9.71
N ARG A 70 10.81 3.93 -9.83
CA ARG A 70 9.70 4.62 -10.50
C ARG A 70 9.64 4.28 -11.97
N PRO A 71 8.47 4.02 -12.52
CA PRO A 71 7.16 3.86 -11.89
C PRO A 71 6.75 2.39 -11.73
N ARG A 72 7.70 1.47 -11.68
CA ARG A 72 7.46 0.04 -11.84
C ARG A 72 7.38 -0.75 -10.55
N LYS A 73 8.21 -0.40 -9.57
CA LYS A 73 8.34 -1.23 -8.36
C LYS A 73 8.51 -0.42 -7.10
N ILE A 74 7.91 -0.92 -6.03
CA ILE A 74 8.19 -0.47 -4.67
C ILE A 74 8.40 -1.73 -3.83
N LEU A 75 9.51 -1.77 -3.10
CA LEU A 75 9.82 -2.86 -2.19
C LEU A 75 9.91 -2.32 -0.79
N VAL A 76 9.09 -2.85 0.11
CA VAL A 76 9.08 -2.48 1.53
C VAL A 76 9.73 -3.61 2.31
N GLU A 77 10.78 -3.30 3.05
CA GLU A 77 11.51 -4.26 3.86
C GLU A 77 11.55 -3.79 5.30
N TYR A 78 11.49 -4.76 6.21
CA TYR A 78 11.51 -4.52 7.64
C TYR A 78 12.90 -4.14 8.11
N VAL A 79 12.99 -3.14 8.99
CA VAL A 79 14.24 -2.75 9.64
C VAL A 79 14.21 -3.16 11.11
N GLU A 80 13.21 -2.67 11.87
CA GLU A 80 13.10 -3.03 13.28
C GLU A 80 11.67 -2.84 13.79
N GLY A 81 11.35 -3.55 14.88
CA GLY A 81 10.03 -3.51 15.51
C GLY A 81 9.60 -4.89 16.00
N PRO A 82 8.30 -5.16 16.09
CA PRO A 82 7.76 -6.39 16.67
C PRO A 82 7.75 -7.59 15.72
N LEU A 83 8.20 -7.43 14.49
CA LEU A 83 8.19 -8.50 13.51
C LEU A 83 9.51 -9.26 13.47
N LYS A 84 9.48 -10.51 13.04
CA LYS A 84 10.69 -11.23 12.66
C LYS A 84 11.19 -10.75 11.33
N TYR A 85 10.26 -10.57 10.39
CA TYR A 85 10.55 -10.03 9.07
C TYR A 85 9.27 -9.49 8.43
N LEU A 86 9.46 -8.67 7.43
CA LEU A 86 8.39 -8.19 6.54
C LEU A 86 9.02 -7.91 5.19
N LYS A 87 8.37 -8.41 4.15
CA LYS A 87 8.72 -8.07 2.79
C LYS A 87 7.43 -7.85 2.02
N ASN A 88 7.30 -6.67 1.41
CA ASN A 88 6.11 -6.32 0.67
C ASN A 88 6.53 -5.76 -0.69
N ASP A 89 6.17 -6.47 -1.75
CA ASP A 89 6.49 -6.10 -3.13
C ASP A 89 5.26 -5.52 -3.81
N TRP A 90 5.46 -4.40 -4.50
CA TRP A 90 4.48 -3.80 -5.37
C TRP A 90 5.05 -3.70 -6.78
N GLU A 91 4.28 -4.14 -7.77
CA GLU A 91 4.66 -4.01 -9.18
C GLU A 91 3.54 -3.32 -9.94
N PHE A 92 3.92 -2.38 -10.78
CA PHE A 92 2.98 -1.55 -11.54
C PHE A 92 3.32 -1.67 -13.02
N GLU A 93 2.56 -2.51 -13.75
CA GLU A 93 2.78 -2.69 -15.18
C GLU A 93 1.66 -2.08 -15.99
N PRO A 94 1.97 -1.34 -17.08
CA PRO A 94 0.92 -0.81 -17.93
C PRO A 94 0.13 -1.96 -18.55
N ASP A 95 -1.17 -1.79 -18.63
CA ASP A 95 -2.06 -2.80 -19.21
C ASP A 95 -2.26 -2.64 -20.73
N GLY A 96 -1.65 -1.60 -21.31
CA GLY A 96 -1.82 -1.28 -22.72
C GLY A 96 -3.04 -0.45 -23.04
N ARG A 97 -3.83 -0.08 -22.02
CA ARG A 97 -5.08 0.69 -22.18
C ARG A 97 -5.15 1.91 -21.27
N GLY A 98 -4.00 2.39 -20.80
CA GLY A 98 -3.94 3.52 -19.90
C GLY A 98 -4.06 3.17 -18.42
N GLY A 99 -4.35 1.91 -18.11
CA GLY A 99 -4.43 1.41 -16.74
C GLY A 99 -3.19 0.64 -16.35
N THR A 100 -3.31 -0.08 -15.23
CA THR A 100 -2.20 -0.80 -14.63
C THR A 100 -2.62 -2.22 -14.24
N ARG A 101 -1.75 -3.19 -14.53
CA ARG A 101 -1.80 -4.49 -13.88
C ARG A 101 -0.94 -4.38 -12.63
N LEU A 102 -1.61 -4.37 -11.48
CA LEU A 102 -0.99 -4.22 -10.18
C LEU A 102 -0.66 -5.59 -9.61
N GLY A 103 0.60 -5.82 -9.28
CA GLY A 103 1.03 -7.01 -8.55
C GLY A 103 1.35 -6.62 -7.11
N PHE A 104 0.90 -7.42 -6.17
CA PHE A 104 1.08 -7.18 -4.75
C PHE A 104 1.43 -8.50 -4.07
N CYS A 105 2.48 -8.47 -3.26
CA CYS A 105 2.85 -9.63 -2.44
C CYS A 105 3.32 -9.14 -1.09
N VAL A 106 2.79 -9.73 -0.03
CA VAL A 106 3.28 -9.47 1.32
C VAL A 106 3.57 -10.78 2.03
N ASP A 107 4.70 -10.80 2.74
CA ASP A 107 5.14 -11.94 3.52
C ASP A 107 5.73 -11.40 4.81
N PHE A 108 5.24 -11.89 5.95
CA PHE A 108 5.71 -11.39 7.23
C PHE A 108 5.52 -12.42 8.34
N ALA A 109 6.21 -12.20 9.48
CA ALA A 109 6.03 -13.00 10.67
C ALA A 109 6.27 -12.14 11.91
N PHE A 110 5.52 -12.41 12.96
CA PHE A 110 5.68 -11.74 14.25
C PHE A 110 6.68 -12.48 15.13
N LYS A 111 7.34 -11.75 16.03
CA LYS A 111 8.19 -12.36 17.05
C LYS A 111 7.35 -13.10 18.09
N SER A 112 6.19 -12.54 18.43
CA SER A 112 5.28 -13.12 19.42
C SER A 112 4.36 -14.15 18.78
N ARG A 113 4.26 -15.34 19.39
CA ARG A 113 3.33 -16.36 18.93
C ARG A 113 1.87 -15.92 19.11
N VAL A 114 1.61 -15.13 20.13
CA VAL A 114 0.27 -14.63 20.39
C VAL A 114 -0.16 -13.69 19.26
N PHE A 115 0.72 -12.75 18.90
CA PHE A 115 0.44 -11.85 17.77
C PHE A 115 0.29 -12.61 16.47
N GLU A 116 1.11 -13.63 16.26
CA GLU A 116 1.04 -14.43 15.04
C GLU A 116 -0.30 -15.16 14.92
N ALA A 117 -0.79 -15.70 16.02
CA ALA A 117 -2.08 -16.38 16.03
C ALA A 117 -3.22 -15.41 15.73
N ILE A 118 -3.21 -14.24 16.37
CA ILE A 118 -4.24 -13.22 16.14
C ILE A 118 -4.19 -12.73 14.69
N ALA A 119 -3.01 -12.39 14.22
CA ALA A 119 -2.82 -11.89 12.86
C ALA A 119 -3.23 -12.93 11.82
N GLY A 120 -2.91 -14.21 12.07
CA GLY A 120 -3.26 -15.28 11.15
C GLY A 120 -4.75 -15.44 10.95
N GLN A 121 -5.56 -15.24 12.01
CA GLN A 121 -6.99 -15.32 11.91
C GLN A 121 -7.62 -14.15 11.15
N MET A 122 -6.97 -13.00 11.15
CA MET A 122 -7.53 -11.77 10.62
C MET A 122 -6.84 -11.27 9.36
N PHE A 123 -5.82 -12.00 8.92
CA PHE A 123 -4.94 -11.58 7.85
C PHE A 123 -5.68 -11.26 6.55
N ASP A 124 -6.52 -12.20 6.09
CA ASP A 124 -7.23 -12.02 4.82
C ASP A 124 -8.17 -10.82 4.85
N ARG A 125 -8.89 -10.66 5.96
CA ARG A 125 -9.79 -9.52 6.11
C ARG A 125 -9.03 -8.20 6.12
N ALA A 126 -7.93 -8.18 6.87
CA ALA A 126 -7.09 -6.99 6.97
C ALA A 126 -6.53 -6.58 5.60
N LEU A 127 -6.03 -7.55 4.84
CA LEU A 127 -5.50 -7.29 3.51
C LEU A 127 -6.56 -6.78 2.55
N ARG A 128 -7.75 -7.40 2.55
CA ARG A 128 -8.82 -6.96 1.67
C ARG A 128 -9.24 -5.53 1.98
N ARG A 129 -9.28 -5.17 3.27
CA ARG A 129 -9.61 -3.80 3.67
C ARG A 129 -8.52 -2.81 3.27
N MET A 130 -7.26 -3.22 3.37
CA MET A 130 -6.15 -2.39 2.94
C MET A 130 -6.19 -2.13 1.44
N ILE A 131 -6.38 -3.18 0.64
CA ILE A 131 -6.45 -3.03 -0.81
C ILE A 131 -7.64 -2.18 -1.20
N ALA A 132 -8.80 -2.41 -0.58
CA ALA A 132 -9.98 -1.60 -0.84
C ALA A 132 -9.74 -0.12 -0.47
N ALA A 133 -9.00 0.14 0.60
CA ALA A 133 -8.67 1.51 1.01
C ALA A 133 -7.76 2.19 -0.01
N PHE A 134 -6.77 1.48 -0.55
CA PHE A 134 -5.91 2.02 -1.62
C PHE A 134 -6.73 2.32 -2.88
N GLU A 135 -7.63 1.42 -3.28
CA GLU A 135 -8.47 1.65 -4.44
C GLU A 135 -9.40 2.85 -4.25
N ALA A 136 -10.01 2.95 -3.07
CA ALA A 136 -10.88 4.08 -2.74
C ALA A 136 -10.10 5.39 -2.76
N ARG A 137 -8.87 5.38 -2.24
CA ARG A 137 -8.02 6.56 -2.24
C ARG A 137 -7.63 6.96 -3.67
N ALA A 138 -7.33 5.99 -4.52
CA ALA A 138 -7.03 6.26 -5.92
C ALA A 138 -8.22 6.92 -6.60
N HIS A 139 -9.42 6.44 -6.30
CA HIS A 139 -10.64 7.06 -6.84
C HIS A 139 -10.79 8.51 -6.37
N VAL A 140 -10.52 8.77 -5.10
CA VAL A 140 -10.59 10.14 -4.55
C VAL A 140 -9.57 11.06 -5.22
N LEU A 141 -8.34 10.59 -5.41
CA LEU A 141 -7.25 11.42 -5.94
C LEU A 141 -7.30 11.59 -7.44
N TYR A 142 -7.70 10.54 -8.17
CA TYR A 142 -7.58 10.50 -9.62
C TYR A 142 -8.93 10.41 -10.34
N GLY A 143 -10.00 10.27 -9.58
CA GLY A 143 -11.33 10.15 -10.12
C GLY A 143 -11.60 8.81 -10.78
N ASP A 144 -12.75 8.71 -11.44
CA ASP A 144 -13.14 7.52 -12.17
C ASP A 144 -12.69 7.67 -13.62
N SER A 145 -11.49 7.17 -13.93
CA SER A 145 -10.93 7.32 -15.26
C SER A 145 -11.67 6.47 -16.30
N SER A 146 -12.50 5.53 -15.87
CA SER A 146 -13.30 4.74 -16.80
C SER A 146 -14.44 5.52 -17.39
N THR A 147 -14.88 6.62 -16.74
CA THR A 147 -15.94 7.51 -17.26
C THR A 147 -15.36 8.63 -18.10
N GLY A 148 -14.16 8.83 -18.12
CA GLY A 148 -13.50 9.91 -18.71
C GLY A 148 -13.67 10.49 -20.00
N ILE A 149 -14.08 10.13 -19.56
CA ILE A 149 -14.38 10.68 -19.84
C ILE A 149 -14.70 11.42 -19.59
N SER A 150 -14.88 11.34 -19.42
CA SER A 150 -15.45 11.97 -19.01
C SER A 150 -15.45 12.78 -18.68
N SER A 151 -15.41 12.67 -18.84
CA SER A 151 -15.75 13.32 -18.38
C SER A 151 -15.47 14.05 -18.26
N SER A 152 -15.27 14.03 -18.63
CA SER A 152 -15.43 14.63 -18.43
C SER A 152 -15.43 15.14 -18.45
N SER A 153 -15.42 15.12 -18.75
CA SER A 153 -15.92 15.51 -18.65
C SER A 153 -16.09 15.90 -18.49
N ALA A 154 -16.10 15.75 -18.64
CA ALA A 154 -16.67 16.03 -18.36
C ALA A 154 -16.64 16.46 -18.10
N GLN A 155 -16.56 16.47 -18.35
CA GLN A 155 -16.93 16.87 -18.08
C GLN A 155 -16.81 17.32 -17.73
N SER A 156 -16.65 17.28 -17.97
CA SER A 156 -16.88 17.63 -17.73
C SER A 156 -16.79 18.05 -17.49
N ALA A 157 -16.85 17.82 -17.63
CA ALA A 157 -17.07 17.97 -17.45
C ALA A 157 -16.99 18.17 -17.23
N ALA A 158 -17.04 18.08 -17.32
CA ALA A 158 -17.26 18.06 -17.22
C ALA A 158 -17.34 18.47 -17.22
#